data_0657529c02f8be88716067819dbd1dbf
#
_entry.id   0657529c02f8be88716067819dbd1dbf
#
_cell.length_a   1.000
_cell.length_b   1.000
_cell.length_c   1.000
_cell.angle_alpha   90.00
_cell.angle_beta   90.00
_cell.angle_gamma   90.00
#
_symmetry.space_group_name_H-M   'P 1'
#
loop_
_entity.id
_entity.type
_entity.pdbx_description
1 polymer ?
#
loop_
_entity_poly.entity_id
_entity_poly.type
_entity_poly.pdbx_seq_one_letter_code
_entity_poly.pdbx_strand_id
1 'polypeptide(L)'
;MELDLLPLNLPDNDERPFVITGPCSAETEEQVMTTAQQLASKGFKIFRAGIWKPRTKPGGFEGNGEKALPWMKQAKEATGMLTATEVATPEHVELALKYGIDILWVGARTTANPFAMQSLADALKGVDVPVLVKNPVNPDLELWIGALQRINGAGIKRLGAIHRGFSSYEKKLYRNVPM
;
A
#
# COMPACT_ATOMS: atom_id res chain seq x y z
N MET A 1 -16.06 -1.64 18.30
CA MET A 1 -16.82 -1.66 17.03
C MET A 1 -16.34 -2.85 16.23
N GLU A 2 -17.25 -3.74 15.86
CA GLU A 2 -16.95 -4.89 15.02
C GLU A 2 -16.71 -4.42 13.57
N LEU A 3 -15.76 -5.05 12.86
CA LEU A 3 -15.46 -4.73 11.48
C LEU A 3 -16.39 -5.53 10.55
N ASP A 4 -16.99 -4.87 9.56
CA ASP A 4 -17.75 -5.50 8.48
C ASP A 4 -16.80 -5.79 7.30
N LEU A 5 -16.33 -7.03 7.21
CA LEU A 5 -15.28 -7.43 6.29
C LEU A 5 -15.79 -8.40 5.22
N LEU A 6 -15.26 -8.23 4.01
CA LEU A 6 -15.38 -9.16 2.90
C LEU A 6 -14.00 -9.73 2.54
N PRO A 7 -13.94 -10.90 1.89
CA PRO A 7 -12.70 -11.42 1.33
C PRO A 7 -12.02 -10.39 0.42
N LEU A 8 -10.70 -10.32 0.45
CA LEU A 8 -9.93 -9.41 -0.39
C LEU A 8 -10.10 -9.69 -1.90
N ASN A 9 -10.45 -10.94 -2.26
CA ASN A 9 -10.62 -11.41 -3.64
C ASN A 9 -9.44 -11.06 -4.54
N LEU A 10 -8.22 -11.26 -4.01
CA LEU A 10 -6.99 -11.08 -4.76
C LEU A 10 -6.63 -12.39 -5.46
N PRO A 11 -5.98 -12.33 -6.64
CA PRO A 11 -5.60 -13.53 -7.37
C PRO A 11 -4.62 -14.35 -6.55
N ASP A 12 -5.01 -15.57 -6.26
CA ASP A 12 -4.26 -16.55 -5.50
C ASP A 12 -3.68 -17.62 -6.44
N ASN A 13 -2.52 -18.12 -6.09
CA ASN A 13 -2.01 -19.38 -6.61
C ASN A 13 -2.27 -20.41 -5.51
N ASP A 14 -3.26 -21.24 -5.67
CA ASP A 14 -3.85 -22.20 -4.70
C ASP A 14 -2.90 -22.97 -3.77
N GLU A 15 -1.60 -22.86 -3.93
CA GLU A 15 -0.59 -23.63 -3.21
C GLU A 15 0.39 -22.77 -2.37
N ARG A 16 0.26 -21.44 -2.34
CA ARG A 16 1.27 -20.56 -1.67
C ARG A 16 0.62 -19.33 -1.05
N PRO A 17 1.27 -18.71 -0.03
CA PRO A 17 0.87 -17.39 0.40
C PRO A 17 0.83 -16.46 -0.79
N PHE A 18 -0.22 -15.67 -0.94
CA PHE A 18 -0.29 -14.71 -2.00
C PHE A 18 0.79 -13.62 -1.83
N VAL A 19 1.42 -13.21 -2.93
CA VAL A 19 2.61 -12.35 -2.87
C VAL A 19 2.38 -11.06 -3.62
N ILE A 20 2.51 -9.94 -2.92
CA ILE A 20 2.59 -8.59 -3.50
C ILE A 20 4.08 -8.24 -3.65
N THR A 21 4.59 -8.17 -4.87
CA THR A 21 6.01 -8.01 -5.13
C THR A 21 6.31 -6.88 -6.11
N GLY A 22 7.52 -6.32 -6.03
CA GLY A 22 7.98 -5.23 -6.88
C GLY A 22 8.98 -4.31 -6.19
N PRO A 23 9.47 -3.27 -6.87
CA PRO A 23 10.50 -2.39 -6.34
C PRO A 23 9.98 -1.55 -5.17
N CYS A 24 10.89 -1.15 -4.28
CA CYS A 24 10.54 -0.24 -3.19
C CYS A 24 10.03 1.11 -3.70
N SER A 25 10.60 1.59 -4.80
CA SER A 25 10.28 2.87 -5.45
C SER A 25 10.15 2.68 -6.96
N ALA A 26 9.19 3.38 -7.58
CA ALA A 26 9.14 3.59 -9.02
C ALA A 26 10.12 4.73 -9.38
N GLU A 27 11.31 4.41 -9.85
CA GLU A 27 12.38 5.39 -10.08
C GLU A 27 12.47 5.81 -11.56
N THR A 28 12.32 4.86 -12.48
CA THR A 28 12.26 5.10 -13.92
C THR A 28 11.19 4.22 -14.55
N GLU A 29 10.70 4.61 -15.72
CA GLU A 29 9.76 3.81 -16.51
C GLU A 29 10.37 2.45 -16.89
N GLU A 30 11.62 2.44 -17.35
CA GLU A 30 12.35 1.24 -17.71
C GLU A 30 12.46 0.26 -16.55
N GLN A 31 12.81 0.75 -15.34
CA GLN A 31 12.89 -0.08 -14.14
C GLN A 31 11.52 -0.71 -13.83
N VAL A 32 10.45 0.07 -13.88
CA VAL A 32 9.08 -0.40 -13.58
C VAL A 32 8.68 -1.47 -14.58
N MET A 33 8.83 -1.21 -15.88
CA MET A 33 8.43 -2.11 -16.94
C MET A 33 9.24 -3.42 -16.94
N THR A 34 10.56 -3.31 -16.85
CA THR A 34 11.45 -4.49 -16.82
C THR A 34 11.15 -5.37 -15.60
N THR A 35 10.99 -4.75 -14.42
CA THR A 35 10.68 -5.51 -13.20
C THR A 35 9.31 -6.17 -13.31
N ALA A 36 8.29 -5.48 -13.80
CA ALA A 36 6.96 -6.03 -13.96
C ALA A 36 6.94 -7.23 -14.91
N GLN A 37 7.58 -7.13 -16.08
CA GLN A 37 7.68 -8.21 -17.05
C GLN A 37 8.40 -9.45 -16.49
N GLN A 38 9.53 -9.24 -15.78
CA GLN A 38 10.26 -10.33 -15.15
C GLN A 38 9.45 -11.03 -14.06
N LEU A 39 8.68 -10.28 -13.27
CA LEU A 39 7.82 -10.86 -12.25
C LEU A 39 6.62 -11.60 -12.86
N ALA A 40 6.00 -11.05 -13.89
CA ALA A 40 4.92 -11.71 -14.61
C ALA A 40 5.37 -13.04 -15.24
N SER A 41 6.57 -13.07 -15.85
CA SER A 41 7.13 -14.32 -16.42
C SER A 41 7.40 -15.41 -15.38
N LYS A 42 7.51 -15.05 -14.11
CA LYS A 42 7.64 -15.98 -12.96
C LYS A 42 6.30 -16.35 -12.32
N GLY A 43 5.17 -15.91 -12.91
CA GLY A 43 3.84 -16.25 -12.46
C GLY A 43 3.28 -15.38 -11.33
N PHE A 44 3.96 -14.31 -10.93
CA PHE A 44 3.41 -13.37 -9.95
C PHE A 44 2.19 -12.64 -10.53
N LYS A 45 1.21 -12.36 -9.67
CA LYS A 45 -0.09 -11.78 -10.07
C LYS A 45 -0.29 -10.35 -9.59
N ILE A 46 0.49 -9.87 -8.63
CA ILE A 46 0.34 -8.54 -8.07
C ILE A 46 1.69 -7.83 -8.04
N PHE A 47 1.76 -6.71 -8.76
CA PHE A 47 2.92 -5.84 -8.85
C PHE A 47 2.75 -4.62 -7.95
N ARG A 48 3.79 -4.28 -7.20
CA ARG A 48 3.78 -3.08 -6.36
C ARG A 48 4.96 -2.18 -6.69
N ALA A 49 4.76 -0.86 -6.61
CA ALA A 49 5.85 0.11 -6.51
C ALA A 49 5.42 1.30 -5.65
N GLY A 50 6.34 1.83 -4.86
CA GLY A 50 6.10 3.06 -4.10
C GLY A 50 6.28 4.27 -5.02
N ILE A 51 5.24 5.07 -5.16
CA ILE A 51 5.21 6.26 -6.02
C ILE A 51 5.54 7.51 -5.21
N TRP A 52 4.95 7.62 -4.04
CA TRP A 52 5.23 8.65 -3.05
C TRP A 52 6.04 8.05 -1.90
N LYS A 53 7.13 8.71 -1.53
CA LYS A 53 8.09 8.18 -0.55
C LYS A 53 8.26 9.17 0.61
N PRO A 54 7.51 8.98 1.71
CA PRO A 54 7.70 9.81 2.90
C PRO A 54 9.10 9.57 3.48
N ARG A 55 9.94 10.59 3.48
CA ARG A 55 11.29 10.51 4.03
C ARG A 55 11.35 11.12 5.43
N THR A 56 12.17 10.53 6.29
CA THR A 56 12.38 11.05 7.64
C THR A 56 13.17 12.36 7.63
N LYS A 57 14.06 12.51 6.65
CA LYS A 57 14.86 13.73 6.46
C LYS A 57 14.54 14.32 5.09
N PRO A 58 14.43 15.65 4.98
CA PRO A 58 14.26 16.30 3.67
C PRO A 58 15.51 16.12 2.81
N GLY A 59 15.38 16.32 1.50
CA GLY A 59 16.47 16.24 0.53
C GLY A 59 16.77 14.85 -0.01
N GLY A 60 16.07 13.81 0.42
CA GLY A 60 16.10 12.49 -0.20
C GLY A 60 15.12 12.36 -1.37
N PHE A 61 15.22 11.28 -2.14
CA PHE A 61 14.25 10.98 -3.20
C PHE A 61 12.86 10.70 -2.60
N GLU A 62 11.90 11.56 -2.89
CA GLU A 62 10.54 11.52 -2.32
C GLU A 62 9.53 10.80 -3.25
N GLY A 63 10.03 10.17 -4.30
CA GLY A 63 9.22 9.52 -5.33
C GLY A 63 8.98 10.41 -6.54
N ASN A 64 8.47 9.82 -7.60
CA ASN A 64 8.14 10.55 -8.83
C ASN A 64 6.71 11.10 -8.83
N GLY A 65 5.91 10.76 -7.81
CA GLY A 65 4.54 11.21 -7.71
C GLY A 65 3.68 10.79 -8.91
N GLU A 66 2.80 11.68 -9.35
CA GLU A 66 1.88 11.41 -10.46
C GLU A 66 2.59 10.94 -11.74
N LYS A 67 3.83 11.37 -11.99
CA LYS A 67 4.60 10.96 -13.18
C LYS A 67 4.82 9.45 -13.29
N ALA A 68 4.84 8.73 -12.19
CA ALA A 68 5.04 7.28 -12.18
C ALA A 68 3.72 6.49 -12.31
N LEU A 69 2.56 7.11 -12.20
CA LEU A 69 1.27 6.42 -12.34
C LEU A 69 1.03 5.88 -13.76
N PRO A 70 1.37 6.62 -14.85
CA PRO A 70 1.33 6.06 -16.21
C PRO A 70 2.19 4.80 -16.35
N TRP A 71 3.37 4.73 -15.73
CA TRP A 71 4.23 3.55 -15.78
C TRP A 71 3.58 2.33 -15.10
N MET A 72 2.90 2.56 -13.98
CA MET A 72 2.14 1.50 -13.30
C MET A 72 0.98 0.98 -14.17
N LYS A 73 0.28 1.89 -14.84
CA LYS A 73 -0.80 1.54 -15.77
C LYS A 73 -0.27 0.73 -16.95
N GLN A 74 0.83 1.16 -17.57
CA GLN A 74 1.47 0.41 -18.66
C GLN A 74 1.94 -0.97 -18.20
N ALA A 75 2.54 -1.08 -17.01
CA ALA A 75 2.95 -2.36 -16.44
C ALA A 75 1.76 -3.31 -16.27
N LYS A 76 0.62 -2.82 -15.78
CA LYS A 76 -0.64 -3.56 -15.69
C LYS A 76 -1.12 -4.04 -17.06
N GLU A 77 -1.18 -3.14 -18.05
CA GLU A 77 -1.63 -3.44 -19.41
C GLU A 77 -0.74 -4.47 -20.12
N ALA A 78 0.59 -4.35 -19.93
CA ALA A 78 1.55 -5.24 -20.57
C ALA A 78 1.65 -6.63 -19.92
N THR A 79 1.28 -6.77 -18.65
CA THR A 79 1.52 -8.01 -17.89
C THR A 79 0.27 -8.70 -17.40
N GLY A 80 -0.86 -7.99 -17.35
CA GLY A 80 -2.12 -8.47 -16.76
C GLY A 80 -2.08 -8.56 -15.22
N MET A 81 -0.98 -8.13 -14.57
CA MET A 81 -0.90 -8.11 -13.10
C MET A 81 -1.77 -6.99 -12.52
N LEU A 82 -2.36 -7.24 -11.35
CA LEU A 82 -2.91 -6.17 -10.53
C LEU A 82 -1.79 -5.26 -10.00
N THR A 83 -2.09 -3.98 -9.85
CA THR A 83 -1.13 -2.99 -9.36
C THR A 83 -1.45 -2.50 -7.96
N ALA A 84 -0.42 -2.22 -7.18
CA ALA A 84 -0.55 -1.73 -5.82
C ALA A 84 0.41 -0.57 -5.53
N THR A 85 -0.03 0.42 -4.74
CA THR A 85 0.82 1.53 -4.29
C THR A 85 0.44 2.05 -2.90
N GLU A 86 1.38 2.77 -2.28
CA GLU A 86 1.15 3.47 -1.01
C GLU A 86 0.40 4.78 -1.24
N VAL A 87 -0.58 5.06 -0.38
CA VAL A 87 -1.28 6.34 -0.32
C VAL A 87 -1.17 6.94 1.08
N ALA A 88 -1.09 8.26 1.18
CA ALA A 88 -0.94 8.97 2.44
C ALA A 88 -1.82 10.22 2.56
N THR A 89 -2.39 10.68 1.45
CA THR A 89 -3.27 11.87 1.38
C THR A 89 -4.49 11.58 0.52
N PRO A 90 -5.58 12.35 0.64
CA PRO A 90 -6.73 12.26 -0.27
C PRO A 90 -6.35 12.38 -1.75
N GLU A 91 -5.47 13.30 -2.10
CA GLU A 91 -4.97 13.48 -3.46
C GLU A 91 -4.28 12.21 -3.99
N HIS A 92 -3.49 11.51 -3.17
CA HIS A 92 -2.89 10.24 -3.56
C HIS A 92 -3.95 9.17 -3.87
N VAL A 93 -5.05 9.14 -3.12
CA VAL A 93 -6.17 8.22 -3.37
C VAL A 93 -6.82 8.56 -4.71
N GLU A 94 -7.18 9.81 -4.93
CA GLU A 94 -7.82 10.26 -6.17
C GLU A 94 -6.97 9.95 -7.41
N LEU A 95 -5.68 10.29 -7.36
CA LEU A 95 -4.75 10.02 -8.46
C LEU A 95 -4.55 8.52 -8.69
N ALA A 96 -4.36 7.72 -7.64
CA ALA A 96 -4.20 6.27 -7.77
C ALA A 96 -5.44 5.63 -8.43
N LEU A 97 -6.64 6.02 -8.02
CA LEU A 97 -7.89 5.54 -8.60
C LEU A 97 -8.07 6.01 -10.05
N LYS A 98 -7.77 7.27 -10.36
CA LYS A 98 -7.82 7.84 -11.71
C LYS A 98 -6.95 7.04 -12.70
N TYR A 99 -5.80 6.57 -12.25
CA TYR A 99 -4.88 5.77 -13.08
C TYR A 99 -5.11 4.26 -13.00
N GLY A 100 -6.16 3.82 -12.30
CA GLY A 100 -6.59 2.42 -12.25
C GLY A 100 -5.71 1.51 -11.42
N ILE A 101 -5.12 2.03 -10.35
CA ILE A 101 -4.43 1.21 -9.33
C ILE A 101 -5.47 0.33 -8.63
N ASP A 102 -5.17 -0.97 -8.51
CA ASP A 102 -6.12 -1.98 -8.05
C ASP A 102 -6.14 -2.17 -6.53
N ILE A 103 -5.01 -1.90 -5.86
CA ILE A 103 -4.84 -2.13 -4.42
C ILE A 103 -4.13 -0.91 -3.82
N LEU A 104 -4.68 -0.37 -2.75
CA LEU A 104 -4.05 0.72 -2.02
C LEU A 104 -3.51 0.21 -0.68
N TRP A 105 -2.35 0.73 -0.24
CA TRP A 105 -1.96 0.51 1.15
C TRP A 105 -1.60 1.81 1.86
N VAL A 106 -1.84 1.82 3.16
CA VAL A 106 -1.49 2.92 4.05
C VAL A 106 -0.19 2.59 4.77
N GLY A 107 0.76 3.52 4.69
CA GLY A 107 2.07 3.37 5.30
C GLY A 107 2.06 3.53 6.82
N ALA A 108 3.03 2.94 7.50
CA ALA A 108 3.12 2.93 8.96
C ALA A 108 3.21 4.33 9.62
N ARG A 109 3.77 5.32 8.92
CA ARG A 109 3.81 6.71 9.41
C ARG A 109 2.46 7.40 9.33
N THR A 110 1.70 7.13 8.29
CA THR A 110 0.34 7.63 8.11
C THR A 110 -0.61 6.98 9.09
N THR A 111 -0.50 5.67 9.30
CA THR A 111 -1.32 4.90 10.25
C THR A 111 -1.20 5.45 11.69
N ALA A 112 -0.02 5.97 12.06
CA ALA A 112 0.20 6.58 13.38
C ALA A 112 -0.51 7.93 13.59
N ASN A 113 -1.15 8.49 12.55
CA ASN A 113 -1.80 9.79 12.62
C ASN A 113 -3.32 9.67 12.39
N PRO A 114 -4.16 9.79 13.44
CA PRO A 114 -5.61 9.66 13.32
C PRO A 114 -6.27 10.69 12.39
N PHE A 115 -5.73 11.91 12.27
CA PHE A 115 -6.25 12.92 11.34
C PHE A 115 -5.98 12.52 9.88
N ALA A 116 -4.77 12.05 9.58
CA ALA A 116 -4.44 11.56 8.25
C ALA A 116 -5.29 10.33 7.90
N MET A 117 -5.50 9.42 8.85
CA MET A 117 -6.37 8.25 8.65
C MET A 117 -7.82 8.64 8.41
N GLN A 118 -8.33 9.68 9.10
CA GLN A 118 -9.69 10.18 8.85
C GLN A 118 -9.80 10.80 7.46
N SER A 119 -8.82 11.61 7.06
CA SER A 119 -8.81 12.23 5.73
C SER A 119 -8.76 11.18 4.60
N LEU A 120 -8.00 10.10 4.78
CA LEU A 120 -7.99 8.98 3.84
C LEU A 120 -9.33 8.23 3.82
N ALA A 121 -9.92 7.98 5.00
CA ALA A 121 -11.23 7.36 5.11
C ALA A 121 -12.30 8.17 4.36
N ASP A 122 -12.28 9.50 4.51
CA ASP A 122 -13.21 10.38 3.81
C ASP A 122 -13.04 10.34 2.28
N ALA A 123 -11.80 10.28 1.78
CA ALA A 123 -11.51 10.14 0.36
C ALA A 123 -11.88 8.76 -0.23
N LEU A 124 -11.99 7.75 0.62
CA LEU A 124 -12.35 6.38 0.21
C LEU A 124 -13.86 6.10 0.27
N LYS A 125 -14.69 7.05 0.70
CA LYS A 125 -16.14 6.87 0.72
C LYS A 125 -16.70 6.58 -0.67
N GLY A 126 -17.46 5.49 -0.77
CA GLY A 126 -18.07 5.07 -2.04
C GLY A 126 -17.11 4.40 -3.03
N VAL A 127 -15.87 4.14 -2.62
CA VAL A 127 -14.88 3.43 -3.44
C VAL A 127 -14.89 1.94 -3.10
N ASP A 128 -14.85 1.09 -4.11
CA ASP A 128 -14.70 -0.37 -3.95
C ASP A 128 -13.30 -0.82 -4.42
N VAL A 129 -12.31 -0.69 -3.55
CA VAL A 129 -10.93 -1.09 -3.78
C VAL A 129 -10.39 -1.79 -2.53
N PRO A 130 -9.59 -2.86 -2.65
CA PRO A 130 -8.88 -3.43 -1.51
C PRO A 130 -7.93 -2.42 -0.88
N VAL A 131 -8.01 -2.26 0.43
CA VAL A 131 -7.11 -1.39 1.19
C VAL A 131 -6.36 -2.19 2.23
N LEU A 132 -5.05 -2.04 2.29
CA LEU A 132 -4.18 -2.70 3.25
C LEU A 132 -3.59 -1.65 4.20
N VAL A 133 -3.67 -1.86 5.51
CA VAL A 133 -3.18 -0.91 6.51
C VAL A 133 -2.01 -1.51 7.27
N LYS A 134 -0.83 -0.90 7.16
CA LYS A 134 0.35 -1.29 7.95
C LYS A 134 0.18 -0.87 9.40
N ASN A 135 0.70 -1.68 10.34
CA ASN A 135 0.80 -1.24 11.73
C ASN A 135 1.66 0.02 11.85
N PRO A 136 1.41 0.89 12.86
CA PRO A 136 2.23 2.08 13.11
C PRO A 136 3.69 1.73 13.39
N VAL A 137 4.57 2.72 13.30
CA VAL A 137 6.02 2.54 13.54
C VAL A 137 6.30 2.11 14.98
N ASN A 138 5.64 2.71 15.94
CA ASN A 138 5.67 2.35 17.35
C ASN A 138 4.66 1.22 17.68
N PRO A 139 4.86 0.45 18.74
CA PRO A 139 4.02 -0.68 19.12
C PRO A 139 2.71 -0.22 19.78
N ASP A 140 1.88 0.47 19.03
CA ASP A 140 0.57 0.95 19.47
C ASP A 140 -0.53 0.22 18.71
N LEU A 141 -1.10 -0.78 19.36
CA LEU A 141 -2.14 -1.62 18.78
C LEU A 141 -3.46 -0.87 18.62
N GLU A 142 -3.79 0.02 19.55
CA GLU A 142 -5.03 0.78 19.51
C GLU A 142 -5.06 1.76 18.35
N LEU A 143 -3.93 2.43 18.05
CA LEU A 143 -3.79 3.24 16.83
C LEU A 143 -4.01 2.42 15.57
N TRP A 144 -3.50 1.19 15.51
CA TRP A 144 -3.69 0.34 14.34
C TRP A 144 -5.14 -0.12 14.18
N ILE A 145 -5.75 -0.57 15.28
CA ILE A 145 -7.18 -0.95 15.30
C ILE A 145 -8.04 0.25 14.90
N GLY A 146 -7.80 1.42 15.49
CA GLY A 146 -8.52 2.65 15.16
C GLY A 146 -8.38 3.06 13.70
N ALA A 147 -7.20 2.87 13.10
CA ALA A 147 -6.96 3.11 11.68
C ALA A 147 -7.80 2.17 10.80
N LEU A 148 -7.82 0.86 11.11
CA LEU A 148 -8.64 -0.13 10.41
C LEU A 148 -10.14 0.20 10.54
N GLN A 149 -10.59 0.57 11.73
CA GLN A 149 -11.99 0.93 11.99
C GLN A 149 -12.43 2.16 11.19
N ARG A 150 -11.57 3.19 11.04
CA ARG A 150 -11.87 4.38 10.23
C ARG A 150 -12.06 4.04 8.76
N ILE A 151 -11.14 3.24 8.20
CA ILE A 151 -11.21 2.81 6.80
C ILE A 151 -12.44 1.93 6.57
N ASN A 152 -12.73 0.98 7.47
CA ASN A 152 -13.92 0.14 7.38
C ASN A 152 -15.22 0.96 7.54
N GLY A 153 -15.24 1.91 8.46
CA GLY A 153 -16.37 2.83 8.67
C GLY A 153 -16.66 3.74 7.47
N ALA A 154 -15.69 3.98 6.59
CA ALA A 154 -15.88 4.67 5.32
C ALA A 154 -16.52 3.79 4.22
N GLY A 155 -16.74 2.50 4.49
CA GLY A 155 -17.36 1.55 3.57
C GLY A 155 -16.39 0.59 2.89
N ILE A 156 -15.08 0.67 3.18
CA ILE A 156 -14.11 -0.29 2.67
C ILE A 156 -14.23 -1.62 3.42
N LYS A 157 -14.83 -2.61 2.77
CA LYS A 157 -15.01 -3.96 3.32
C LYS A 157 -13.88 -4.91 2.96
N ARG A 158 -13.25 -4.73 1.79
CA ARG A 158 -12.05 -5.48 1.37
C ARG A 158 -10.82 -4.88 2.03
N LEU A 159 -10.69 -5.10 3.32
CA LEU A 159 -9.69 -4.49 4.20
C LEU A 159 -8.73 -5.54 4.75
N GLY A 160 -7.44 -5.28 4.67
CA GLY A 160 -6.39 -6.15 5.19
C GLY A 160 -5.42 -5.41 6.10
N ALA A 161 -4.78 -6.16 6.99
CA ALA A 161 -3.76 -5.67 7.91
C ALA A 161 -2.37 -6.17 7.50
N ILE A 162 -1.38 -5.28 7.46
CA ILE A 162 0.03 -5.64 7.19
C ILE A 162 0.83 -5.49 8.48
N HIS A 163 1.29 -6.61 9.02
CA HIS A 163 2.24 -6.60 10.13
C HIS A 163 3.68 -6.44 9.60
N ARG A 164 4.28 -5.27 9.80
CA ARG A 164 5.66 -4.95 9.39
C ARG A 164 6.68 -4.99 10.53
N GLY A 165 6.23 -5.32 11.74
CA GLY A 165 6.99 -5.16 12.96
C GLY A 165 6.99 -3.71 13.47
N PHE A 166 7.67 -3.48 14.58
CA PHE A 166 7.74 -2.18 15.25
C PHE A 166 9.20 -1.72 15.37
N SER A 167 9.41 -0.42 15.44
CA SER A 167 10.73 0.14 15.74
C SER A 167 11.02 0.02 17.23
N SER A 168 12.22 -0.45 17.58
CA SER A 168 12.73 -0.42 18.96
C SER A 168 13.71 0.73 19.17
N TYR A 169 13.81 1.23 20.39
CA TYR A 169 14.82 2.22 20.77
C TYR A 169 16.23 1.63 20.92
N GLU A 170 16.34 0.31 20.96
CA GLU A 170 17.62 -0.36 20.95
C GLU A 170 18.32 -0.15 19.60
N LYS A 171 19.57 0.33 19.62
CA LYS A 171 20.42 0.49 18.43
C LYS A 171 20.89 -0.86 17.86
N LYS A 172 20.03 -1.88 17.85
CA LYS A 172 20.30 -3.18 17.23
C LYS A 172 19.85 -3.15 15.76
N LEU A 173 20.44 -4.03 14.98
CA LEU A 173 20.20 -4.21 13.54
C LEU A 173 18.73 -4.53 13.17
N TYR A 174 17.90 -4.86 14.15
CA TYR A 174 16.48 -5.20 13.92
C TYR A 174 15.64 -3.94 13.87
N ARG A 175 15.44 -3.45 12.67
CA ARG A 175 14.64 -2.25 12.41
C ARG A 175 13.14 -2.46 12.66
N ASN A 176 12.66 -3.69 12.46
CA ASN A 176 11.27 -4.06 12.60
C ASN A 176 11.19 -5.37 13.39
N VAL A 177 10.82 -5.29 14.64
CA VAL A 177 10.66 -6.44 15.52
C VAL A 177 9.20 -6.92 15.41
N PRO A 178 8.95 -8.18 15.04
CA PRO A 178 7.61 -8.74 15.10
C PRO A 178 7.18 -8.90 16.56
N MET A 179 5.93 -8.67 16.82
CA MET A 179 5.29 -8.94 18.10
C MET A 179 4.26 -10.05 17.95
#